data_befacb73d73d9a3d0182817ed2316959
#
_entry.id   befacb73d73d9a3d0182817ed2316959
#
_cell.length_a   1.000
_cell.length_b   1.000
_cell.length_c   1.000
_cell.angle_alpha   90.00
_cell.angle_beta   90.00
_cell.angle_gamma   90.00
#
_symmetry.space_group_name_H-M   'P 1'
#
loop_
_entity.id
_entity.type
_entity.pdbx_description
1 polymer ?
#
loop_
_entity_poly.entity_id
_entity_poly.type
_entity_poly.pdbx_seq_one_letter_code
_entity_poly.pdbx_strand_id
1 'polypeptide(L)'
;MIETLDKAPFAFTPERLARAQEIITHYPEGRQKSALLPLLHLAQEQAGWMPTEAMDYVAGLLNIQPIEVYEVATFYTMFHVEPVGRHVIEICRTGPCCLLGYEGIRDHLCQRLGVDVGGTSADGMFTVKEVECLAACGMGPVMQIREKYHMHLT
;
A
#
# COMPACT_ATOMS: atom_id res chain seq x y z
N MET A 1 -6.16 19.31 -23.79
CA MET A 1 -5.42 18.18 -24.38
C MET A 1 -4.78 17.47 -23.19
N ILE A 2 -5.26 16.30 -22.84
CA ILE A 2 -4.65 15.47 -21.80
C ILE A 2 -3.49 14.78 -22.51
N GLU A 3 -2.27 15.14 -22.15
CA GLU A 3 -1.08 14.40 -22.57
C GLU A 3 -1.22 12.97 -22.05
N THR A 4 -1.48 12.04 -22.94
CA THR A 4 -1.26 10.62 -22.69
C THR A 4 0.25 10.44 -22.58
N LEU A 5 0.78 10.55 -21.36
CA LEU A 5 2.12 10.07 -21.06
C LEU A 5 2.13 8.57 -21.44
N ASP A 6 2.95 8.23 -22.43
CA ASP A 6 3.28 6.84 -22.77
C ASP A 6 3.92 6.17 -21.54
N LYS A 7 3.06 5.64 -20.65
CA LYS A 7 3.51 4.86 -19.52
C LYS A 7 3.84 3.46 -20.05
N ALA A 8 5.05 3.00 -19.77
CA ALA A 8 5.46 1.65 -20.13
C ALA A 8 4.45 0.64 -19.55
N PRO A 9 4.02 -0.38 -20.33
CA PRO A 9 3.07 -1.36 -19.85
C PRO A 9 3.66 -2.10 -18.65
N PHE A 10 2.87 -2.20 -17.56
CA PHE A 10 3.26 -3.01 -16.41
C PHE A 10 3.16 -4.49 -16.77
N ALA A 11 4.15 -5.28 -16.34
CA ALA A 11 4.12 -6.73 -16.35
C ALA A 11 4.93 -7.27 -15.16
N PHE A 12 4.52 -8.38 -14.59
CA PHE A 12 5.31 -9.06 -13.56
C PHE A 12 6.64 -9.55 -14.12
N THR A 13 7.69 -9.48 -13.29
CA THR A 13 8.92 -10.25 -13.57
C THR A 13 8.59 -11.73 -13.66
N PRO A 14 9.43 -12.55 -14.38
CA PRO A 14 9.18 -14.00 -14.50
C PRO A 14 8.96 -14.70 -13.16
N GLU A 15 9.72 -14.32 -12.12
CA GLU A 15 9.60 -14.90 -10.78
C GLU A 15 8.27 -14.54 -10.12
N ARG A 16 7.85 -13.26 -10.23
CA ARG A 16 6.58 -12.80 -9.68
C ARG A 16 5.39 -13.37 -10.44
N LEU A 17 5.51 -13.53 -11.75
CA LEU A 17 4.48 -14.18 -12.56
C LEU A 17 4.30 -15.65 -12.15
N ALA A 18 5.40 -16.38 -11.95
CA ALA A 18 5.35 -17.77 -11.45
C ALA A 18 4.67 -17.82 -10.07
N ARG A 19 5.02 -16.89 -9.16
CA ARG A 19 4.38 -16.79 -7.85
C ARG A 19 2.89 -16.45 -7.94
N ALA A 20 2.51 -15.53 -8.82
CA ALA A 20 1.11 -15.17 -9.06
C ALA A 20 0.31 -16.38 -9.58
N GLN A 21 0.87 -17.14 -10.52
CA GLN A 21 0.24 -18.35 -11.03
C GLN A 21 0.08 -19.42 -9.94
N GLU A 22 1.08 -19.62 -9.10
CA GLU A 22 0.98 -20.52 -7.93
C GLU A 22 -0.17 -20.08 -7.00
N ILE A 23 -0.26 -18.78 -6.66
CA ILE A 23 -1.34 -18.26 -5.80
C ILE A 23 -2.72 -18.52 -6.42
N ILE A 24 -2.87 -18.32 -7.72
CA ILE A 24 -4.13 -18.57 -8.42
C ILE A 24 -4.56 -20.04 -8.27
N THR A 25 -3.62 -21.00 -8.27
CA THR A 25 -3.94 -22.42 -8.12
C THR A 25 -4.46 -22.80 -6.72
N HIS A 26 -4.32 -21.95 -5.72
CA HIS A 26 -4.88 -22.19 -4.39
C HIS A 26 -6.42 -22.09 -4.37
N TYR A 27 -7.01 -21.54 -5.41
CA TYR A 27 -8.47 -21.33 -5.50
C TYR A 27 -9.10 -22.28 -6.53
N PRO A 28 -10.30 -22.79 -6.25
CA PRO A 28 -11.01 -23.68 -7.17
C PRO A 28 -11.25 -23.06 -8.53
N GLU A 29 -11.45 -23.89 -9.56
CA GLU A 29 -11.81 -23.44 -10.89
C GLU A 29 -13.05 -22.54 -10.87
N GLY A 30 -13.00 -21.42 -11.59
CA GLY A 30 -14.04 -20.40 -11.60
C GLY A 30 -14.04 -19.47 -10.37
N ARG A 31 -13.09 -19.63 -9.42
CA ARG A 31 -12.96 -18.78 -8.22
C ARG A 31 -11.64 -18.01 -8.15
N GLN A 32 -10.93 -17.88 -9.27
CA GLN A 32 -9.61 -17.24 -9.34
C GLN A 32 -9.65 -15.76 -8.92
N LYS A 33 -10.80 -15.10 -9.00
CA LYS A 33 -11.00 -13.73 -8.47
C LYS A 33 -10.57 -13.61 -7.00
N SER A 34 -10.66 -14.66 -6.21
CA SER A 34 -10.24 -14.65 -4.80
C SER A 34 -8.73 -14.46 -4.61
N ALA A 35 -7.93 -14.62 -5.66
CA ALA A 35 -6.49 -14.31 -5.66
C ALA A 35 -6.20 -12.80 -5.82
N LEU A 36 -7.22 -11.93 -5.96
CA LEU A 36 -7.05 -10.51 -6.28
C LEU A 36 -6.16 -9.79 -5.25
N LEU A 37 -6.48 -9.90 -3.96
CA LEU A 37 -5.71 -9.24 -2.90
C LEU A 37 -4.21 -9.63 -2.91
N PRO A 38 -3.84 -10.92 -2.87
CA PRO A 38 -2.44 -11.30 -2.92
C PRO A 38 -1.73 -10.90 -4.23
N LEU A 39 -2.42 -10.86 -5.37
CA LEU A 39 -1.83 -10.39 -6.62
C LEU A 39 -1.59 -8.87 -6.60
N LEU A 40 -2.49 -8.10 -6.00
CA LEU A 40 -2.28 -6.66 -5.81
C LEU A 40 -1.08 -6.39 -4.88
N HIS A 41 -0.88 -7.18 -3.82
CA HIS A 41 0.33 -7.07 -3.01
C HIS A 41 1.59 -7.31 -3.83
N LEU A 42 1.64 -8.38 -4.64
CA LEU A 42 2.78 -8.64 -5.52
C LEU A 42 3.04 -7.50 -6.52
N ALA A 43 1.97 -6.90 -7.04
CA ALA A 43 2.07 -5.78 -7.97
C ALA A 43 2.62 -4.52 -7.28
N GLN A 44 2.09 -4.18 -6.11
CA GLN A 44 2.55 -3.04 -5.32
C GLN A 44 4.01 -3.21 -4.86
N GLU A 45 4.41 -4.40 -4.42
CA GLU A 45 5.81 -4.68 -4.08
C GLU A 45 6.76 -4.49 -5.26
N GLN A 46 6.32 -4.79 -6.49
CA GLN A 46 7.15 -4.59 -7.68
C GLN A 46 7.22 -3.13 -8.10
N ALA A 47 6.09 -2.44 -8.13
CA ALA A 47 6.00 -1.06 -8.62
C ALA A 47 6.35 -0.02 -7.56
N GLY A 48 6.29 -0.39 -6.26
CA GLY A 48 6.42 0.53 -5.13
C GLY A 48 5.12 1.24 -4.74
N TRP A 49 4.14 1.25 -5.62
CA TRP A 49 2.78 1.76 -5.45
C TRP A 49 1.85 1.03 -6.42
N MET A 50 0.56 1.39 -6.51
CA MET A 50 -0.43 0.70 -7.34
C MET A 50 -0.85 1.55 -8.55
N PRO A 51 -0.06 1.60 -9.64
CA PRO A 51 -0.45 2.31 -10.85
C PRO A 51 -1.62 1.60 -11.56
N THR A 52 -2.38 2.36 -12.34
CA THR A 52 -3.52 1.84 -13.10
C THR A 52 -3.13 0.68 -14.01
N GLU A 53 -1.96 0.77 -14.65
CA GLU A 53 -1.42 -0.26 -15.53
C GLU A 53 -1.16 -1.59 -14.81
N ALA A 54 -0.79 -1.54 -13.53
CA ALA A 54 -0.63 -2.75 -12.71
C ALA A 54 -1.98 -3.36 -12.33
N MET A 55 -2.98 -2.52 -12.04
CA MET A 55 -4.34 -2.98 -11.77
C MET A 55 -4.97 -3.64 -13.01
N ASP A 56 -4.81 -3.03 -14.19
CA ASP A 56 -5.28 -3.58 -15.46
C ASP A 56 -4.60 -4.91 -15.81
N TYR A 57 -3.30 -5.00 -15.54
CA TYR A 57 -2.55 -6.24 -15.73
C TYR A 57 -3.07 -7.37 -14.82
N VAL A 58 -3.33 -7.08 -13.55
CA VAL A 58 -3.89 -8.05 -12.60
C VAL A 58 -5.31 -8.47 -13.03
N ALA A 59 -6.13 -7.52 -13.51
CA ALA A 59 -7.46 -7.81 -14.04
C ALA A 59 -7.38 -8.82 -15.20
N GLY A 60 -6.45 -8.61 -16.13
CA GLY A 60 -6.20 -9.52 -17.25
C GLY A 60 -5.76 -10.92 -16.80
N LEU A 61 -4.87 -11.02 -15.81
CA LEU A 61 -4.42 -12.32 -15.27
C LEU A 61 -5.56 -13.12 -14.62
N LEU A 62 -6.50 -12.43 -13.97
CA LEU A 62 -7.63 -13.06 -13.28
C LEU A 62 -8.87 -13.20 -14.17
N ASN A 63 -8.82 -12.67 -15.39
CA ASN A 63 -9.96 -12.64 -16.34
C ASN A 63 -11.21 -11.99 -15.71
N ILE A 64 -11.02 -10.84 -15.04
CA ILE A 64 -12.09 -10.02 -14.44
C ILE A 64 -12.07 -8.62 -15.05
N GLN A 65 -13.13 -7.83 -14.78
CA GLN A 65 -13.19 -6.46 -15.28
C GLN A 65 -12.24 -5.55 -14.49
N PRO A 66 -11.53 -4.60 -15.14
CA PRO A 66 -10.63 -3.66 -14.45
C PRO A 66 -11.31 -2.92 -13.29
N ILE A 67 -12.58 -2.55 -13.43
CA ILE A 67 -13.33 -1.88 -12.37
C ILE A 67 -13.39 -2.68 -11.06
N GLU A 68 -13.47 -4.02 -11.16
CA GLU A 68 -13.49 -4.90 -9.97
C GLU A 68 -12.17 -4.86 -9.20
N VAL A 69 -11.06 -4.61 -9.91
CA VAL A 69 -9.73 -4.41 -9.31
C VAL A 69 -9.62 -3.03 -8.68
N TYR A 70 -10.12 -1.99 -9.39
CA TYR A 70 -10.10 -0.61 -8.89
C TYR A 70 -10.91 -0.46 -7.61
N GLU A 71 -12.08 -1.08 -7.52
CA GLU A 71 -12.90 -1.11 -6.31
C GLU A 71 -12.10 -1.62 -5.10
N VAL A 72 -11.37 -2.72 -5.27
CA VAL A 72 -10.57 -3.31 -4.19
C VAL A 72 -9.36 -2.46 -3.86
N ALA A 73 -8.61 -1.99 -4.86
CA ALA A 73 -7.42 -1.18 -4.66
C ALA A 73 -7.71 0.18 -4.00
N THR A 74 -8.87 0.78 -4.28
CA THR A 74 -9.28 2.05 -3.66
C THR A 74 -9.98 1.87 -2.31
N PHE A 75 -10.58 0.71 -2.05
CA PHE A 75 -11.23 0.41 -0.78
C PHE A 75 -10.23 0.12 0.34
N TYR A 76 -9.19 -0.66 0.07
CA TYR A 76 -8.22 -1.06 1.07
C TYR A 76 -7.05 -0.07 1.14
N THR A 77 -6.91 0.61 2.28
CA THR A 77 -5.90 1.67 2.50
C THR A 77 -4.45 1.22 2.45
N MET A 78 -4.20 -0.09 2.51
CA MET A 78 -2.87 -0.68 2.34
C MET A 78 -2.36 -0.62 0.90
N PHE A 79 -3.24 -0.35 -0.08
CA PHE A 79 -2.83 -0.10 -1.46
C PHE A 79 -2.65 1.40 -1.68
N HIS A 80 -1.50 1.76 -2.21
CA HIS A 80 -1.13 3.15 -2.47
C HIS A 80 -1.42 3.47 -3.93
N VAL A 81 -2.59 4.01 -4.23
CA VAL A 81 -3.02 4.35 -5.60
C VAL A 81 -2.35 5.61 -6.18
N GLU A 82 -1.54 6.28 -5.38
CA GLU A 82 -0.68 7.39 -5.77
C GLU A 82 0.78 7.06 -5.44
N PRO A 83 1.75 7.68 -6.15
CA PRO A 83 3.17 7.47 -5.86
C PRO A 83 3.50 7.79 -4.41
N VAL A 84 4.24 6.89 -3.76
CA VAL A 84 4.73 7.04 -2.39
C VAL A 84 6.24 6.89 -2.34
N GLY A 85 6.85 7.34 -1.25
CA GLY A 85 8.26 7.15 -0.99
C GLY A 85 8.64 5.67 -0.77
N ARG A 86 9.93 5.40 -0.82
CA ARG A 86 10.48 4.06 -0.61
C ARG A 86 10.03 3.43 0.71
N HIS A 87 9.82 4.25 1.73
CA HIS A 87 9.35 3.86 3.06
C HIS A 87 8.10 4.64 3.40
N VAL A 88 6.96 3.97 3.48
CA VAL A 88 5.73 4.56 4.00
C VAL A 88 5.70 4.34 5.51
N ILE A 89 5.58 5.44 6.24
CA ILE A 89 5.45 5.46 7.69
C ILE A 89 3.97 5.66 8.01
N GLU A 90 3.33 4.63 8.51
CA GLU A 90 1.90 4.61 8.83
C GLU A 90 1.73 4.72 10.34
N ILE A 91 1.17 5.84 10.82
CA ILE A 91 1.00 6.14 12.24
C ILE A 91 -0.45 5.92 12.63
N CYS A 92 -0.68 5.06 13.62
CA CYS A 92 -2.01 4.82 14.16
C CYS A 92 -2.53 6.06 14.89
N ARG A 93 -3.73 6.53 14.49
CA ARG A 93 -4.39 7.73 15.05
C ARG A 93 -5.62 7.44 15.91
N THR A 94 -5.92 6.17 16.21
CA THR A 94 -7.16 5.80 16.89
C THR A 94 -6.97 5.45 18.36
N GLY A 95 -8.05 5.57 19.13
CA GLY A 95 -8.22 5.14 20.51
C GLY A 95 -7.00 5.33 21.41
N PRO A 96 -6.42 4.24 21.90
CA PRO A 96 -5.28 4.30 22.82
C PRO A 96 -4.07 5.07 22.30
N CYS A 97 -3.77 4.99 20.99
CA CYS A 97 -2.65 5.74 20.40
C CYS A 97 -2.88 7.26 20.49
N CYS A 98 -4.13 7.70 20.27
CA CYS A 98 -4.52 9.09 20.45
C CYS A 98 -4.32 9.55 21.90
N LEU A 99 -4.80 8.77 22.87
CA LEU A 99 -4.65 9.08 24.29
C LEU A 99 -3.18 9.09 24.76
N LEU A 100 -2.33 8.32 24.08
CA LEU A 100 -0.91 8.20 24.40
C LEU A 100 -0.03 9.20 23.62
N GLY A 101 -0.63 10.14 22.87
CA GLY A 101 0.09 11.25 22.25
C GLY A 101 0.70 10.96 20.88
N TYR A 102 0.04 10.16 20.03
CA TYR A 102 0.48 9.91 18.65
C TYR A 102 0.75 11.20 17.86
N GLU A 103 0.02 12.29 18.18
CA GLU A 103 0.15 13.59 17.49
C GLU A 103 1.58 14.15 17.61
N GLY A 104 2.18 14.06 18.80
CA GLY A 104 3.55 14.48 19.01
C GLY A 104 4.55 13.68 18.17
N ILE A 105 4.31 12.36 18.01
CA ILE A 105 5.14 11.49 17.15
C ILE A 105 4.99 11.88 15.68
N ARG A 106 3.73 12.09 15.22
CA ARG A 106 3.41 12.55 13.86
C ARG A 106 4.13 13.87 13.55
N ASP A 107 3.94 14.86 14.41
CA ASP A 107 4.48 16.21 14.20
C ASP A 107 6.01 16.19 14.18
N HIS A 108 6.63 15.42 15.08
CA HIS A 108 8.07 15.21 15.07
C HIS A 108 8.56 14.60 13.75
N LEU A 109 7.90 13.56 13.25
CA LEU A 109 8.26 12.91 11.98
C LEU A 109 8.07 13.87 10.80
N CYS A 110 6.95 14.56 10.73
CA CYS A 110 6.68 15.55 9.68
C CYS A 110 7.73 16.65 9.65
N GLN A 111 8.06 17.21 10.81
CA GLN A 111 9.11 18.23 10.94
C GLN A 111 10.48 17.69 10.56
N ARG A 112 10.85 16.50 11.04
CA ARG A 112 12.15 15.89 10.78
C ARG A 112 12.38 15.57 9.32
N LEU A 113 11.33 15.14 8.61
CA LEU A 113 11.37 14.73 7.21
C LEU A 113 11.03 15.88 6.25
N GLY A 114 10.54 17.01 6.76
CA GLY A 114 10.14 18.16 5.95
C GLY A 114 8.93 17.87 5.07
N VAL A 115 7.94 17.12 5.59
CA VAL A 115 6.75 16.70 4.86
C VAL A 115 5.48 16.98 5.67
N ASP A 116 4.38 17.19 4.98
CA ASP A 116 3.04 17.16 5.57
C ASP A 116 2.51 15.72 5.63
N VAL A 117 1.46 15.49 6.43
CA VAL A 117 0.74 14.21 6.43
C VAL A 117 0.19 13.92 5.04
N GLY A 118 0.45 12.72 4.55
CA GLY A 118 0.18 12.29 3.17
C GLY A 118 1.30 12.65 2.18
N GLY A 119 2.24 13.52 2.57
CA GLY A 119 3.34 13.96 1.71
C GLY A 119 4.52 13.01 1.67
N THR A 120 5.32 13.15 0.61
CA THR A 120 6.57 12.41 0.40
C THR A 120 7.77 13.36 0.48
N SER A 121 8.83 12.94 1.16
CA SER A 121 10.07 13.72 1.28
C SER A 121 10.70 14.02 -0.09
N ALA A 122 11.38 15.17 -0.19
CA ALA A 122 11.95 15.64 -1.46
C ALA A 122 12.96 14.67 -2.11
N ASP A 123 13.57 13.81 -1.30
CA ASP A 123 14.47 12.74 -1.77
C ASP A 123 13.74 11.46 -2.19
N GLY A 124 12.40 11.43 -2.11
CA GLY A 124 11.56 10.27 -2.46
C GLY A 124 11.70 9.09 -1.49
N MET A 125 12.31 9.27 -0.33
CA MET A 125 12.59 8.17 0.59
C MET A 125 11.42 7.86 1.52
N PHE A 126 10.70 8.87 2.02
CA PHE A 126 9.70 8.70 3.07
C PHE A 126 8.37 9.33 2.69
N THR A 127 7.28 8.60 2.96
CA THR A 127 5.92 9.14 2.99
C THR A 127 5.35 8.95 4.39
N VAL A 128 4.79 10.00 4.98
CA VAL A 128 4.14 9.93 6.30
C VAL A 128 2.63 9.89 6.11
N LYS A 129 1.98 8.84 6.64
CA LYS A 129 0.51 8.68 6.61
C LYS A 129 -0.05 8.47 8.01
N GLU A 130 -1.18 9.09 8.29
CA GLU A 130 -2.05 8.67 9.39
C GLU A 130 -2.93 7.52 8.91
N VAL A 131 -3.00 6.46 9.72
CA VAL A 131 -3.86 5.32 9.44
C VAL A 131 -4.79 5.05 10.62
N GLU A 132 -5.84 4.30 10.35
CA GLU A 132 -6.73 3.81 11.39
C GLU A 132 -6.02 2.75 12.27
N CYS A 133 -6.76 1.94 12.99
CA CYS A 133 -6.22 1.04 14.00
C CYS A 133 -5.26 -0.02 13.42
N LEU A 134 -4.03 -0.04 13.92
CA LEU A 134 -3.02 -1.08 13.64
C LEU A 134 -3.14 -2.32 14.54
N ALA A 135 -4.23 -2.44 15.29
CA ALA A 135 -4.55 -3.57 16.17
C ALA A 135 -3.50 -3.89 17.26
N ALA A 136 -2.64 -2.93 17.65
CA ALA A 136 -1.61 -3.08 18.68
C ALA A 136 -1.84 -2.15 19.89
N CYS A 137 -3.09 -2.00 20.33
CA CYS A 137 -3.52 -1.01 21.33
C CYS A 137 -2.80 -1.13 22.69
N GLY A 138 -2.40 -2.33 23.11
CA GLY A 138 -1.63 -2.53 24.34
C GLY A 138 -0.17 -2.05 24.26
N MET A 139 0.30 -1.65 23.09
CA MET A 139 1.68 -1.26 22.83
C MET A 139 1.80 0.15 22.20
N GLY A 140 0.73 0.96 22.40
CA GLY A 140 0.67 2.32 21.85
C GLY A 140 1.67 3.29 22.48
N PRO A 141 1.97 4.41 21.81
CA PRO A 141 1.69 4.70 20.41
C PRO A 141 2.42 3.76 19.46
N VAL A 142 1.81 3.50 18.28
CA VAL A 142 2.32 2.53 17.30
C VAL A 142 2.40 3.16 15.93
N MET A 143 3.46 2.87 15.21
CA MET A 143 3.56 3.07 13.77
C MET A 143 4.02 1.80 13.07
N GLN A 144 3.71 1.69 11.78
CA GLN A 144 4.16 0.62 10.91
C GLN A 144 5.02 1.19 9.79
N ILE A 145 6.12 0.52 9.48
CA ILE A 145 6.94 0.79 8.29
C ILE A 145 7.08 -0.53 7.56
N ARG A 146 6.44 -0.64 6.40
CA ARG A 146 6.25 -1.91 5.69
C ARG A 146 5.55 -2.93 6.62
N GLU A 147 6.16 -4.09 6.84
CA GLU A 147 5.60 -5.18 7.69
C GLU A 147 6.04 -5.09 9.17
N LYS A 148 6.82 -4.07 9.53
CA LYS A 148 7.38 -3.96 10.87
C LYS A 148 6.66 -2.91 11.72
N TYR A 149 6.15 -3.34 12.87
CA TYR A 149 5.64 -2.46 13.91
C TYR A 149 6.76 -1.84 14.74
N HIS A 150 6.61 -0.55 15.01
CA HIS A 150 7.38 0.21 15.99
C HIS A 150 6.42 0.64 17.09
N MET A 151 6.65 0.13 18.28
CA MET A 151 5.73 0.20 19.43
C MET A 151 6.32 0.97 20.57
N HIS A 152 5.46 1.40 21.55
CA HIS A 152 5.88 2.19 22.71
C HIS A 152 6.69 3.43 22.32
N LEU A 153 6.22 4.14 21.30
CA LEU A 153 6.90 5.33 20.79
C LEU A 153 6.84 6.47 21.82
N THR A 154 7.96 7.21 21.94
CA THR A 154 8.10 8.34 22.88
C THR A 154 8.72 9.56 22.19
#